data_c8ce86ceedcf9b7964b443bae141183a
#
_entry.id   c8ce86ceedcf9b7964b443bae141183a
#
_cell.length_a   1.000
_cell.length_b   1.000
_cell.length_c   1.000
_cell.angle_alpha   90.00
_cell.angle_beta   90.00
_cell.angle_gamma   90.00
#
_symmetry.space_group_name_H-M   'P 1'
#
loop_
_entity.id
_entity.type
_entity.pdbx_description
1 polymer ?
#
loop_
_entity_poly.entity_id
_entity_poly.type
_entity_poly.pdbx_seq_one_letter_code
_entity_poly.pdbx_strand_id
1 'polypeptide(L)'
;MRYGTNTNLSSLLDQKVDILQLMHDEDSAAYAWTIRRTCPAYVETDIHDNLFSAAGTRARGAKITIRTDSRLTLHEAMRWNGKFLFLTSIELSEQRDRQELQAAVCESVTLTAKPQDRTGRDALNRPTAVDVPGFTFPGVLTEKYFRNDAEDVYRAELQQRVLVTPKVIMLRAGDLVQQDTEPPYTVRQVLDLDPYKNEYVIERSWEA
;
A
#
# COMPACT_ATOMS: atom_id res chain seq x y z
N MET A 1 -18.74 25.27 -27.24
CA MET A 1 -17.44 25.49 -27.93
C MET A 1 -16.33 25.19 -26.96
N ARG A 2 -15.69 24.03 -27.09
CA ARG A 2 -14.48 23.67 -26.27
C ARG A 2 -13.29 24.22 -27.05
N TYR A 3 -12.65 25.25 -26.53
CA TYR A 3 -11.37 25.72 -27.03
C TYR A 3 -10.33 24.65 -26.68
N GLY A 4 -9.93 23.87 -27.67
CA GLY A 4 -8.74 23.02 -27.56
C GLY A 4 -7.51 23.90 -27.47
N THR A 5 -7.08 24.24 -26.28
CA THR A 5 -5.76 24.79 -26.07
C THR A 5 -4.74 23.69 -26.38
N ASN A 6 -4.07 23.83 -27.51
CA ASN A 6 -2.96 22.99 -27.91
C ASN A 6 -1.76 23.27 -26.99
N THR A 7 -1.91 22.92 -25.72
CA THR A 7 -0.87 23.12 -24.71
C THR A 7 0.22 22.10 -25.02
N ASN A 8 1.42 22.57 -25.34
CA ASN A 8 2.55 21.69 -25.59
C ASN A 8 2.78 20.82 -24.36
N LEU A 9 2.63 19.49 -24.48
CA LEU A 9 2.76 18.55 -23.39
C LEU A 9 4.10 18.72 -22.63
N SER A 10 5.15 19.08 -23.35
CA SER A 10 6.47 19.31 -22.73
C SER A 10 6.52 20.53 -21.80
N SER A 11 5.66 21.54 -22.02
CA SER A 11 5.57 22.70 -21.12
C SER A 11 4.67 22.45 -19.91
N LEU A 12 3.78 21.44 -20.00
CA LEU A 12 2.92 21.02 -18.90
C LEU A 12 3.67 20.17 -17.88
N LEU A 13 4.55 19.27 -18.37
CA LEU A 13 5.27 18.31 -17.52
C LEU A 13 6.56 18.95 -16.95
N ASP A 14 6.39 19.87 -16.02
CA ASP A 14 7.47 20.68 -15.43
C ASP A 14 8.09 20.11 -14.16
N GLN A 15 7.48 19.05 -13.61
CA GLN A 15 7.91 18.38 -12.39
C GLN A 15 8.56 17.03 -12.71
N LYS A 16 9.18 16.43 -11.70
CA LYS A 16 9.78 15.10 -11.80
C LYS A 16 9.17 14.18 -10.77
N VAL A 17 8.85 12.95 -11.20
CA VAL A 17 8.43 11.86 -10.32
C VAL A 17 9.32 10.66 -10.52
N ASP A 18 9.64 9.97 -9.45
CA ASP A 18 10.33 8.69 -9.48
C ASP A 18 9.28 7.57 -9.53
N ILE A 19 9.40 6.66 -10.49
CA ILE A 19 8.62 5.43 -10.56
C ILE A 19 9.37 4.38 -9.76
N LEU A 20 8.69 3.80 -8.78
CA LEU A 20 9.22 2.81 -7.83
C LEU A 20 8.73 1.42 -8.22
N GLN A 21 9.63 0.47 -8.21
CA GLN A 21 9.34 -0.94 -8.35
C GLN A 21 9.64 -1.67 -7.05
N LEU A 22 8.75 -2.57 -6.64
CA LEU A 22 9.00 -3.42 -5.49
C LEU A 22 9.99 -4.52 -5.88
N MET A 23 11.08 -4.60 -5.16
CA MET A 23 12.11 -5.64 -5.32
C MET A 23 12.11 -6.55 -4.10
N HIS A 24 12.37 -7.83 -4.34
CA HIS A 24 12.58 -8.82 -3.29
C HIS A 24 14.05 -9.20 -3.27
N ASP A 25 14.66 -9.09 -2.11
CA ASP A 25 15.99 -9.58 -1.83
C ASP A 25 15.86 -10.93 -1.11
N GLU A 26 16.27 -12.00 -1.78
CA GLU A 26 16.16 -13.36 -1.25
C GLU A 26 17.10 -13.59 -0.07
N ASP A 27 18.27 -12.95 -0.07
CA ASP A 27 19.30 -13.14 0.99
C ASP A 27 18.83 -12.55 2.32
N SER A 28 18.17 -11.41 2.30
CA SER A 28 17.66 -10.75 3.50
C SER A 28 16.18 -11.02 3.78
N ALA A 29 15.50 -11.78 2.91
CA ALA A 29 14.05 -11.97 2.93
C ALA A 29 13.29 -10.62 3.05
N ALA A 30 13.72 -9.63 2.29
CA ALA A 30 13.23 -8.26 2.38
C ALA A 30 12.62 -7.77 1.06
N TYR A 31 11.48 -7.10 1.18
CA TYR A 31 10.89 -6.35 0.08
C TYR A 31 11.17 -4.86 0.28
N ALA A 32 11.60 -4.18 -0.77
CA ALA A 32 11.87 -2.74 -0.72
C ALA A 32 11.46 -2.05 -2.02
N TRP A 33 11.00 -0.80 -1.90
CA TRP A 33 10.77 0.05 -3.05
C TRP A 33 12.09 0.61 -3.57
N THR A 34 12.40 0.34 -4.83
CA THR A 34 13.59 0.86 -5.52
C THR A 34 13.18 1.76 -6.68
N ILE A 35 13.97 2.79 -6.95
CA ILE A 35 13.73 3.67 -8.09
C ILE A 35 14.06 2.89 -9.36
N ARG A 36 13.05 2.67 -10.20
CA ARG A 36 13.22 2.10 -11.53
C ARG A 36 13.65 3.16 -12.54
N ARG A 37 13.02 4.33 -12.48
CA ARG A 37 13.30 5.48 -13.34
C ARG A 37 12.63 6.75 -12.83
N THR A 38 13.09 7.88 -13.32
CA THR A 38 12.47 9.19 -13.12
C THR A 38 11.88 9.68 -14.44
N CYS A 39 10.71 10.29 -14.40
CA CYS A 39 10.07 10.86 -15.58
C CYS A 39 9.50 12.27 -15.31
N PRO A 40 9.39 13.10 -16.36
CA PRO A 40 8.66 14.35 -16.29
C PRO A 40 7.18 14.10 -16.02
N ALA A 41 6.57 14.92 -15.16
CA ALA A 41 5.19 14.82 -14.76
C ALA A 41 4.58 16.20 -14.48
N TYR A 42 3.27 16.25 -14.46
CA TYR A 42 2.50 17.31 -13.84
C TYR A 42 1.74 16.70 -12.67
N VAL A 43 1.87 17.28 -11.48
CA VAL A 43 1.25 16.74 -10.26
C VAL A 43 0.35 17.78 -9.64
N GLU A 44 -0.92 17.42 -9.49
CA GLU A 44 -1.93 18.17 -8.75
C GLU A 44 -2.22 17.44 -7.44
N THR A 45 -2.15 18.17 -6.32
CA THR A 45 -2.55 17.66 -5.00
C THR A 45 -3.85 18.34 -4.58
N ASP A 46 -4.51 17.87 -3.55
CA ASP A 46 -5.79 18.34 -2.98
C ASP A 46 -7.04 17.65 -3.53
N ILE A 47 -6.88 16.50 -4.18
CA ILE A 47 -7.98 15.63 -4.52
C ILE A 47 -8.31 14.77 -3.31
N HIS A 48 -9.57 14.71 -2.91
CA HIS A 48 -10.03 13.82 -1.85
C HIS A 48 -10.37 12.46 -2.45
N ASP A 49 -9.47 11.51 -2.34
CA ASP A 49 -9.66 10.13 -2.76
C ASP A 49 -9.78 9.17 -1.58
N ASN A 50 -10.62 8.15 -1.72
CA ASN A 50 -10.65 7.02 -0.79
C ASN A 50 -9.66 5.97 -1.27
N LEU A 51 -8.51 5.88 -0.61
CA LEU A 51 -7.51 4.86 -0.92
C LEU A 51 -7.95 3.45 -0.49
N PHE A 52 -8.84 3.36 0.46
CA PHE A 52 -9.17 2.12 1.16
C PHE A 52 -10.63 1.71 0.92
N SER A 53 -10.86 0.41 0.70
CA SER A 53 -12.19 -0.19 0.60
C SER A 53 -12.93 -0.20 1.94
N ALA A 54 -12.20 -0.34 3.04
CA ALA A 54 -12.73 -0.12 4.38
C ALA A 54 -12.75 1.38 4.67
N ALA A 55 -13.90 1.92 5.11
CA ALA A 55 -14.07 3.33 5.44
C ALA A 55 -12.98 3.79 6.43
N GLY A 56 -11.95 4.40 5.91
CA GLY A 56 -10.79 4.88 6.63
C GLY A 56 -10.59 6.37 6.41
N THR A 57 -9.54 6.88 6.98
CA THR A 57 -9.13 8.28 6.88
C THR A 57 -9.07 8.71 5.43
N ARG A 58 -9.63 9.88 5.11
CA ARG A 58 -9.50 10.50 3.79
C ARG A 58 -8.00 10.71 3.51
N ALA A 59 -7.42 9.88 2.65
CA ALA A 59 -6.08 10.14 2.15
C ALA A 59 -6.13 11.38 1.25
N ARG A 60 -5.07 12.19 1.29
CA ARG A 60 -4.91 13.23 0.28
C ARG A 60 -4.64 12.54 -1.05
N GLY A 61 -5.44 12.83 -2.06
CA GLY A 61 -5.21 12.34 -3.41
C GLY A 61 -4.20 13.20 -4.16
N ALA A 62 -3.58 12.60 -5.15
CA ALA A 62 -2.79 13.29 -6.16
C ALA A 62 -3.22 12.81 -7.54
N LYS A 63 -3.40 13.75 -8.47
CA LYS A 63 -3.56 13.48 -9.89
C LYS A 63 -2.22 13.75 -10.57
N ILE A 64 -1.73 12.76 -11.32
CA ILE A 64 -0.43 12.82 -11.95
C ILE A 64 -0.61 12.62 -13.44
N THR A 65 -0.09 13.53 -14.25
CA THR A 65 -0.05 13.39 -15.70
C THR A 65 1.39 13.12 -16.14
N ILE A 66 1.59 12.05 -16.90
CA ILE A 66 2.88 11.69 -17.49
C ILE A 66 2.72 11.39 -18.98
N ARG A 67 3.81 11.29 -19.72
CA ARG A 67 3.80 10.71 -21.06
C ARG A 67 3.40 9.24 -20.99
N THR A 68 2.69 8.76 -22.01
CA THR A 68 2.28 7.36 -22.09
C THR A 68 3.46 6.42 -21.93
N ASP A 69 3.33 5.47 -21.00
CA ASP A 69 4.25 4.38 -20.74
C ASP A 69 3.49 3.07 -20.58
N SER A 70 3.56 2.21 -21.55
CA SER A 70 2.88 0.90 -21.55
C SER A 70 3.40 -0.08 -20.48
N ARG A 71 4.54 0.23 -19.84
CA ARG A 71 5.16 -0.61 -18.81
C ARG A 71 4.72 -0.24 -17.40
N LEU A 72 4.00 0.89 -17.25
CA LEU A 72 3.50 1.31 -15.95
C LEU A 72 2.22 0.57 -15.62
N THR A 73 2.18 -0.01 -14.44
CA THR A 73 1.02 -0.74 -13.91
C THR A 73 0.71 -0.29 -12.48
N LEU A 74 -0.40 -0.72 -11.92
CA LEU A 74 -0.76 -0.43 -10.53
C LEU A 74 0.08 -1.23 -9.50
N HIS A 75 1.00 -2.08 -9.95
CA HIS A 75 1.96 -2.75 -9.07
C HIS A 75 3.16 -1.87 -8.70
N GLU A 76 3.38 -0.77 -9.42
CA GLU A 76 4.37 0.23 -9.11
C GLU A 76 3.80 1.29 -8.17
N ALA A 77 4.69 2.02 -7.53
CA ALA A 77 4.39 3.22 -6.77
C ALA A 77 5.17 4.41 -7.35
N MET A 78 4.92 5.60 -6.84
CA MET A 78 5.68 6.78 -7.23
C MET A 78 6.22 7.53 -6.02
N ARG A 79 7.23 8.35 -6.24
CA ARG A 79 7.74 9.30 -5.26
C ARG A 79 7.85 10.68 -5.90
N TRP A 80 7.26 11.67 -5.22
CA TRP A 80 7.27 13.05 -5.63
C TRP A 80 7.57 13.96 -4.44
N ASN A 81 8.61 14.79 -4.56
CA ASN A 81 9.04 15.69 -3.49
C ASN A 81 9.19 15.00 -2.12
N GLY A 82 9.77 13.77 -2.11
CA GLY A 82 9.93 12.96 -0.91
C GLY A 82 8.66 12.25 -0.42
N LYS A 83 7.49 12.55 -0.98
CA LYS A 83 6.22 11.90 -0.61
C LYS A 83 6.04 10.60 -1.38
N PHE A 84 5.57 9.57 -0.70
CA PHE A 84 5.19 8.31 -1.33
C PHE A 84 3.77 8.40 -1.88
N LEU A 85 3.58 7.91 -3.11
CA LEU A 85 2.34 7.95 -3.86
C LEU A 85 1.94 6.52 -4.23
N PHE A 86 0.90 6.02 -3.58
CA PHE A 86 0.35 4.70 -3.90
C PHE A 86 -0.65 4.85 -5.05
N LEU A 87 -0.39 4.18 -6.19
CA LEU A 87 -1.23 4.28 -7.37
C LEU A 87 -2.59 3.59 -7.16
N THR A 88 -3.67 4.28 -7.54
CA THR A 88 -5.05 3.78 -7.41
C THR A 88 -5.74 3.62 -8.76
N SER A 89 -5.38 4.42 -9.77
CA SER A 89 -5.92 4.34 -11.13
C SER A 89 -4.89 4.77 -12.16
N ILE A 90 -4.97 4.17 -13.34
CA ILE A 90 -4.20 4.54 -14.53
C ILE A 90 -5.18 4.65 -15.70
N GLU A 91 -5.32 5.85 -16.24
CA GLU A 91 -6.19 6.13 -17.38
C GLU A 91 -5.37 6.65 -18.55
N LEU A 92 -5.67 6.17 -19.75
CA LEU A 92 -5.04 6.67 -20.96
C LEU A 92 -5.88 7.83 -21.51
N SER A 93 -5.22 8.94 -21.84
CA SER A 93 -5.92 10.08 -22.47
C SER A 93 -6.54 9.68 -23.82
N GLU A 94 -7.57 10.40 -24.26
CA GLU A 94 -8.21 10.18 -25.58
C GLU A 94 -7.19 10.22 -26.74
N GLN A 95 -6.19 11.08 -26.64
CA GLN A 95 -5.13 11.25 -27.64
C GLN A 95 -4.02 10.20 -27.55
N ARG A 96 -4.02 9.37 -26.49
CA ARG A 96 -3.03 8.33 -26.20
C ARG A 96 -1.57 8.83 -26.08
N ASP A 97 -1.36 10.12 -25.96
CA ASP A 97 -0.04 10.75 -25.82
C ASP A 97 0.41 10.85 -24.34
N ARG A 98 -0.54 10.72 -23.43
CA ARG A 98 -0.34 10.85 -21.97
C ARG A 98 -1.21 9.86 -21.20
N GLN A 99 -0.79 9.62 -19.96
CA GLN A 99 -1.55 8.88 -18.96
C GLN A 99 -1.89 9.81 -17.81
N GLU A 100 -3.12 9.68 -17.32
CA GLU A 100 -3.62 10.32 -16.11
C GLU A 100 -3.67 9.26 -15.02
N LEU A 101 -2.98 9.50 -13.93
CA LEU A 101 -2.83 8.58 -12.81
C LEU A 101 -3.50 9.21 -11.60
N GLN A 102 -4.19 8.39 -10.83
CA GLN A 102 -4.62 8.77 -9.50
C GLN A 102 -3.76 8.04 -8.49
N ALA A 103 -3.41 8.72 -7.41
CA ALA A 103 -2.59 8.16 -6.36
C ALA A 103 -3.00 8.72 -5.00
N ALA A 104 -2.87 7.91 -3.97
CA ALA A 104 -2.95 8.38 -2.60
C ALA A 104 -1.57 8.83 -2.11
N VAL A 105 -1.54 10.02 -1.54
CA VAL A 105 -0.36 10.53 -0.84
C VAL A 105 -0.35 9.92 0.55
N CYS A 106 0.62 9.07 0.82
CA CYS A 106 0.72 8.35 2.08
C CYS A 106 2.17 8.22 2.55
N GLU A 107 2.35 7.69 3.73
CA GLU A 107 3.66 7.36 4.28
C GLU A 107 3.87 5.86 4.20
N SER A 108 4.95 5.44 3.55
CA SER A 108 5.36 4.04 3.51
C SER A 108 6.28 3.76 4.68
N VAL A 109 5.92 2.77 5.50
CA VAL A 109 6.71 2.30 6.63
C VAL A 109 7.24 0.90 6.36
N THR A 110 8.41 0.58 6.90
CA THR A 110 8.97 -0.78 6.85
C THR A 110 8.42 -1.58 8.02
N LEU A 111 7.92 -2.77 7.72
CA LEU A 111 7.29 -3.67 8.67
C LEU A 111 7.97 -5.04 8.59
N THR A 112 7.98 -5.77 9.71
CA THR A 112 8.43 -7.15 9.78
C THR A 112 7.25 -8.06 10.04
N ALA A 113 7.03 -9.05 9.16
CA ALA A 113 6.05 -10.10 9.38
C ALA A 113 6.70 -11.31 10.05
N LYS A 114 6.00 -11.92 10.99
CA LYS A 114 6.30 -13.22 11.58
C LYS A 114 5.10 -14.13 11.37
N PRO A 115 5.17 -15.03 10.37
CA PRO A 115 4.11 -16.01 10.14
C PRO A 115 3.91 -16.88 11.38
N GLN A 116 2.65 -17.09 11.77
CA GLN A 116 2.28 -17.89 12.94
C GLN A 116 1.50 -19.12 12.51
N ASP A 117 1.44 -20.10 13.41
CA ASP A 117 0.60 -21.29 13.28
C ASP A 117 0.73 -22.04 11.94
N ARG A 118 1.95 -22.14 11.43
CA ARG A 118 2.23 -23.01 10.28
C ARG A 118 2.33 -24.44 10.77
N THR A 119 1.40 -25.24 10.35
CA THR A 119 1.42 -26.69 10.65
C THR A 119 2.04 -27.46 9.50
N GLY A 120 3.11 -28.16 9.78
CA GLY A 120 3.70 -29.20 8.95
C GLY A 120 3.27 -30.58 9.45
N ARG A 121 3.86 -31.62 8.88
CA ARG A 121 3.70 -32.99 9.37
C ARG A 121 5.09 -33.61 9.55
N ASP A 122 5.25 -34.30 10.68
CA ASP A 122 6.47 -35.07 10.93
C ASP A 122 6.49 -36.38 10.12
N ALA A 123 7.59 -37.14 10.23
CA ALA A 123 7.73 -38.43 9.56
C ALA A 123 6.65 -39.46 9.94
N LEU A 124 5.94 -39.25 11.02
CA LEU A 124 4.83 -40.09 11.51
C LEU A 124 3.47 -39.47 11.16
N ASN A 125 3.42 -38.49 10.26
CA ASN A 125 2.22 -37.79 9.81
C ASN A 125 1.46 -37.04 10.93
N ARG A 126 2.13 -36.68 12.05
CA ARG A 126 1.54 -35.88 13.12
C ARG A 126 1.69 -34.40 12.83
N PRO A 127 0.69 -33.55 13.16
CA PRO A 127 0.82 -32.12 13.03
C PRO A 127 1.97 -31.60 13.92
N THR A 128 2.87 -30.84 13.34
CA THR A 128 3.97 -30.19 14.04
C THR A 128 4.00 -28.71 13.66
N ALA A 129 4.38 -27.84 14.61
CA ALA A 129 4.58 -26.44 14.32
C ALA A 129 5.82 -26.29 13.42
N VAL A 130 5.69 -25.51 12.36
CA VAL A 130 6.80 -25.16 11.47
C VAL A 130 7.16 -23.71 11.74
N ASP A 131 8.39 -23.48 12.19
CA ASP A 131 8.92 -22.12 12.29
C ASP A 131 9.22 -21.61 10.88
N VAL A 132 8.48 -20.57 10.47
CA VAL A 132 8.67 -19.90 9.18
C VAL A 132 9.44 -18.61 9.45
N PRO A 133 10.56 -18.38 8.77
CA PRO A 133 11.34 -17.17 8.97
C PRO A 133 10.50 -15.94 8.66
N GLY A 134 10.69 -14.90 9.47
CA GLY A 134 10.08 -13.60 9.23
C GLY A 134 10.65 -12.93 7.98
N PHE A 135 9.92 -11.97 7.44
CA PHE A 135 10.37 -11.16 6.31
C PHE A 135 9.98 -9.69 6.51
N THR A 136 10.73 -8.79 5.88
CA THR A 136 10.45 -7.36 5.93
C THR A 136 9.80 -6.87 4.64
N PHE A 137 8.91 -5.90 4.77
CA PHE A 137 8.18 -5.37 3.62
C PHE A 137 7.70 -3.93 3.87
N PRO A 138 7.51 -3.14 2.81
CA PRO A 138 6.91 -1.82 2.91
C PRO A 138 5.38 -1.91 2.96
N GLY A 139 4.77 -1.15 3.84
CA GLY A 139 3.32 -1.03 3.95
C GLY A 139 2.88 0.38 4.28
N VAL A 140 1.58 0.62 4.19
CA VAL A 140 0.93 1.87 4.59
C VAL A 140 -0.01 1.55 5.74
N LEU A 141 0.21 2.20 6.88
CA LEU A 141 -0.65 2.07 8.05
C LEU A 141 -1.65 3.22 8.06
N THR A 142 -2.91 2.90 8.30
CA THR A 142 -3.98 3.88 8.47
C THR A 142 -4.88 3.48 9.62
N GLU A 143 -5.52 4.47 10.22
CA GLU A 143 -6.48 4.21 11.28
C GLU A 143 -7.80 3.68 10.70
N LYS A 144 -8.39 2.70 11.37
CA LYS A 144 -9.73 2.22 11.03
C LYS A 144 -10.74 3.20 11.61
N TYR A 145 -11.59 3.76 10.75
CA TYR A 145 -12.68 4.59 11.22
C TYR A 145 -13.78 3.70 11.82
N PHE A 146 -14.05 3.88 13.12
CA PHE A 146 -15.20 3.26 13.77
C PHE A 146 -16.40 4.19 13.65
N ARG A 147 -17.49 3.69 13.10
CA ARG A 147 -18.80 4.28 13.32
C ARG A 147 -19.15 3.95 14.76
N ASN A 148 -19.39 4.98 15.59
CA ASN A 148 -19.84 4.81 16.98
C ASN A 148 -21.24 4.19 16.98
N ASP A 149 -21.35 2.88 16.84
CA ASP A 149 -22.50 2.12 17.22
C ASP A 149 -22.34 1.79 18.71
N ALA A 150 -23.36 2.12 19.52
CA ALA A 150 -23.33 2.21 20.97
C ALA A 150 -22.95 0.93 21.76
N GLU A 151 -22.58 -0.15 21.09
CA GLU A 151 -22.14 -1.41 21.70
C GLU A 151 -20.63 -1.53 21.91
N ASP A 152 -19.83 -0.58 21.43
CA ASP A 152 -18.36 -0.67 21.42
C ASP A 152 -17.66 -0.05 22.64
N VAL A 153 -18.38 0.25 23.72
CA VAL A 153 -17.82 0.87 24.95
C VAL A 153 -16.72 0.03 25.61
N TYR A 154 -16.69 -1.29 25.35
CA TYR A 154 -15.67 -2.21 25.89
C TYR A 154 -14.42 -2.40 25.01
N ARG A 155 -14.35 -1.79 23.83
CA ARG A 155 -13.22 -1.96 22.90
C ARG A 155 -12.16 -0.83 22.97
N ALA A 156 -12.21 0.03 23.96
CA ALA A 156 -11.27 1.14 24.13
C ALA A 156 -9.80 0.70 24.34
N GLU A 157 -9.55 -0.60 24.60
CA GLU A 157 -8.22 -1.15 24.83
C GLU A 157 -7.58 -1.76 23.56
N LEU A 158 -8.32 -1.83 22.45
CA LEU A 158 -7.83 -2.42 21.20
C LEU A 158 -7.50 -1.34 20.18
N GLN A 159 -6.22 -1.19 19.87
CA GLN A 159 -5.82 -0.35 18.73
C GLN A 159 -5.98 -1.14 17.44
N GLN A 160 -6.96 -0.77 16.63
CA GLN A 160 -7.14 -1.36 15.29
C GLN A 160 -6.63 -0.41 14.21
N ARG A 161 -5.89 -0.96 13.25
CA ARG A 161 -5.41 -0.25 12.06
C ARG A 161 -5.73 -1.07 10.81
N VAL A 162 -5.71 -0.39 9.67
CA VAL A 162 -5.70 -1.03 8.36
C VAL A 162 -4.29 -0.92 7.80
N LEU A 163 -3.72 -2.05 7.45
CA LEU A 163 -2.44 -2.15 6.76
C LEU A 163 -2.72 -2.41 5.28
N VAL A 164 -2.20 -1.55 4.42
CA VAL A 164 -2.23 -1.75 2.96
C VAL A 164 -0.85 -2.11 2.48
N THR A 165 -0.77 -3.16 1.67
CA THR A 165 0.48 -3.66 1.12
C THR A 165 0.38 -3.89 -0.38
N PRO A 166 1.50 -3.92 -1.11
CA PRO A 166 1.54 -4.47 -2.46
C PRO A 166 0.99 -5.90 -2.51
N LYS A 167 0.38 -6.29 -3.62
CA LYS A 167 -0.29 -7.59 -3.79
C LYS A 167 0.57 -8.80 -3.50
N VAL A 168 1.88 -8.71 -3.75
CA VAL A 168 2.83 -9.80 -3.54
C VAL A 168 3.04 -10.13 -2.05
N ILE A 169 2.75 -9.19 -1.17
CA ILE A 169 2.87 -9.39 0.29
C ILE A 169 1.63 -10.11 0.79
N MET A 170 1.78 -11.38 1.13
CA MET A 170 0.69 -12.25 1.55
C MET A 170 0.81 -12.60 3.03
N LEU A 171 -0.10 -12.05 3.83
CA LEU A 171 -0.25 -12.35 5.24
C LEU A 171 -1.52 -13.18 5.47
N ARG A 172 -1.57 -13.91 6.57
CA ARG A 172 -2.74 -14.69 6.99
C ARG A 172 -3.28 -14.16 8.33
N ALA A 173 -4.53 -14.45 8.60
CA ALA A 173 -5.07 -14.20 9.94
C ALA A 173 -4.23 -14.96 10.98
N GLY A 174 -3.88 -14.28 12.08
CA GLY A 174 -2.99 -14.78 13.12
C GLY A 174 -1.52 -14.39 12.94
N ASP A 175 -1.06 -14.01 11.74
CA ASP A 175 0.32 -13.55 11.55
C ASP A 175 0.58 -12.27 12.36
N LEU A 176 1.81 -12.14 12.84
CA LEU A 176 2.25 -10.95 13.57
C LEU A 176 2.95 -9.98 12.62
N VAL A 177 2.65 -8.70 12.78
CA VAL A 177 3.28 -7.61 12.02
C VAL A 177 3.82 -6.59 13.00
N GLN A 178 5.08 -6.25 12.87
CA GLN A 178 5.78 -5.33 13.78
C GLN A 178 6.41 -4.18 13.00
N GLN A 179 6.25 -2.97 13.54
CA GLN A 179 6.97 -1.78 13.10
C GLN A 179 8.06 -1.48 14.11
N ASP A 180 9.31 -1.47 13.65
CA ASP A 180 10.49 -1.21 14.47
C ASP A 180 10.50 -2.00 15.80
N THR A 181 10.56 -1.29 16.93
CA THR A 181 10.56 -1.85 18.29
C THR A 181 9.18 -1.83 18.95
N GLU A 182 8.14 -1.38 18.24
CA GLU A 182 6.79 -1.36 18.80
C GLU A 182 6.24 -2.77 19.06
N PRO A 183 5.30 -2.94 20.00
CA PRO A 183 4.61 -4.20 20.17
C PRO A 183 3.95 -4.66 18.86
N PRO A 184 3.98 -5.96 18.53
CA PRO A 184 3.45 -6.45 17.28
C PRO A 184 1.92 -6.33 17.22
N TYR A 185 1.42 -6.11 16.01
CA TYR A 185 0.01 -6.26 15.66
C TYR A 185 -0.27 -7.69 15.24
N THR A 186 -1.47 -8.18 15.51
CA THR A 186 -1.98 -9.45 14.99
C THR A 186 -2.89 -9.17 13.80
N VAL A 187 -2.69 -9.86 12.68
CA VAL A 187 -3.60 -9.81 11.54
C VAL A 187 -4.92 -10.50 11.90
N ARG A 188 -6.03 -9.77 11.84
CA ARG A 188 -7.38 -10.30 12.15
C ARG A 188 -8.17 -10.65 10.91
N GLN A 189 -8.11 -9.80 9.91
CA GLN A 189 -8.89 -9.99 8.68
C GLN A 189 -8.03 -9.68 7.47
N VAL A 190 -8.21 -10.46 6.43
CA VAL A 190 -7.55 -10.30 5.13
C VAL A 190 -8.61 -9.88 4.11
N LEU A 191 -8.35 -8.80 3.37
CA LEU A 191 -9.17 -8.28 2.29
C LEU A 191 -8.28 -8.27 1.03
N ASP A 192 -8.41 -9.29 0.21
CA ASP A 192 -7.52 -9.58 -0.92
C ASP A 192 -8.21 -9.53 -2.29
N LEU A 193 -9.41 -8.93 -2.37
CA LEU A 193 -10.17 -8.84 -3.62
C LEU A 193 -9.56 -7.91 -4.65
N ASP A 194 -8.78 -6.91 -4.22
CA ASP A 194 -8.10 -6.00 -5.13
C ASP A 194 -6.94 -6.74 -5.85
N PRO A 195 -6.80 -6.63 -7.18
CA PRO A 195 -5.75 -7.33 -7.92
C PRO A 195 -4.34 -6.74 -7.72
N TYR A 196 -4.21 -5.51 -7.20
CA TYR A 196 -2.93 -4.78 -7.12
C TYR A 196 -2.44 -4.58 -5.69
N LYS A 197 -3.31 -4.70 -4.70
CA LYS A 197 -3.01 -4.52 -3.28
C LYS A 197 -3.71 -5.56 -2.41
N ASN A 198 -3.23 -5.71 -1.19
CA ASN A 198 -3.92 -6.39 -0.11
C ASN A 198 -4.18 -5.41 1.02
N GLU A 199 -5.30 -5.56 1.69
CA GLU A 199 -5.64 -4.81 2.89
C GLU A 199 -5.82 -5.79 4.06
N TYR A 200 -5.30 -5.42 5.22
CA TYR A 200 -5.34 -6.24 6.42
C TYR A 200 -5.88 -5.41 7.58
N VAL A 201 -6.87 -5.92 8.27
CA VAL A 201 -7.24 -5.38 9.58
C VAL A 201 -6.29 -5.98 10.59
N ILE A 202 -5.51 -5.13 11.24
CA ILE A 202 -4.53 -5.52 12.25
C ILE A 202 -4.92 -4.89 13.59
N GLU A 203 -4.66 -5.60 14.67
CA GLU A 203 -4.94 -5.11 16.01
C GLU A 203 -3.86 -5.48 17.01
N ARG A 204 -3.69 -4.69 18.04
CA ARG A 204 -2.92 -5.04 19.23
C ARG A 204 -3.72 -4.72 20.49
N SER A 205 -3.61 -5.59 21.49
CA SER A 205 -4.09 -5.31 22.82
C SER A 205 -3.00 -4.57 23.59
N TRP A 206 -3.36 -3.55 24.34
CA TRP A 206 -2.51 -3.00 25.38
C TRP A 206 -2.73 -3.87 26.60
N GLU A 207 -1.75 -4.68 26.99
CA GLU A 207 -1.75 -5.23 28.33
C GLU A 207 -1.50 -4.06 29.30
N ALA A 208 -2.45 -3.85 30.21
CA ALA A 208 -2.37 -2.83 31.24
C ALA A 208 -1.35 -3.21 32.34
#